data_fb689ac6aa5cb33a5c96d1ea08519423
#
_entry.id   fb689ac6aa5cb33a5c96d1ea08519423
#
_cell.length_a   1.000
_cell.length_b   1.000
_cell.length_c   1.000
_cell.angle_alpha   90.00
_cell.angle_beta   90.00
_cell.angle_gamma   90.00
#
_symmetry.space_group_name_H-M   'P 1'
#
loop_
_entity.id
_entity.type
_entity.pdbx_description
1 polymer ?
#
loop_
_entity_poly.entity_id
_entity_poly.type
_entity_poly.pdbx_seq_one_letter_code
_entity_poly.pdbx_strand_id
1 'polypeptide(L)'
;MVAQRAMDTLANLVILVVIPLLLYYVYQWRRHGRKLGEVLRRVGLQRGELKYLWYAVAAVAAIGLWLWLFPPDLEAMTREGSAQHAFAGAKMNLDVMSAALLYALVQTGFAEEFLFRGLITGTLSRRMSLLKANLIQSLIFLAPHLLLLIVMPKQWPLLVLVFVGASYAGWIRIRSGSILGPWLIHGGANLAVTLSVLIRAVPS
;
A
#
# COMPACT_ATOMS: atom_id res chain seq x y z
N MET A 1 15.52 10.06 -12.25
CA MET A 1 14.57 9.68 -11.15
C MET A 1 13.99 8.29 -11.36
N VAL A 2 13.41 7.98 -12.53
CA VAL A 2 12.75 6.68 -12.77
C VAL A 2 13.70 5.48 -12.62
N ALA A 3 14.94 5.55 -13.08
CA ALA A 3 15.91 4.46 -12.98
C ALA A 3 16.19 4.08 -11.50
N GLN A 4 16.45 5.06 -10.63
CA GLN A 4 16.63 4.80 -9.20
C GLN A 4 15.36 4.19 -8.60
N ARG A 5 14.20 4.75 -8.94
CA ARG A 5 12.91 4.25 -8.44
C ARG A 5 12.62 2.82 -8.92
N ALA A 6 13.05 2.47 -10.14
CA ALA A 6 12.92 1.09 -10.64
C ALA A 6 13.79 0.11 -9.84
N MET A 7 15.00 0.49 -9.43
CA MET A 7 15.85 -0.33 -8.56
C MET A 7 15.23 -0.53 -7.18
N ASP A 8 14.75 0.55 -6.56
CA ASP A 8 14.07 0.48 -5.26
C ASP A 8 12.80 -0.40 -5.35
N THR A 9 12.04 -0.27 -6.46
CA THR A 9 10.87 -1.09 -6.72
C THR A 9 11.23 -2.57 -6.84
N LEU A 10 12.30 -2.90 -7.58
CA LEU A 10 12.77 -4.26 -7.72
C LEU A 10 13.17 -4.86 -6.36
N ALA A 11 13.91 -4.10 -5.55
CA ALA A 11 14.31 -4.53 -4.21
C ALA A 11 13.07 -4.81 -3.33
N ASN A 12 12.09 -3.90 -3.30
CA ASN A 12 10.84 -4.10 -2.56
C ASN A 12 10.04 -5.31 -3.06
N LEU A 13 9.94 -5.50 -4.37
CA LEU A 13 9.28 -6.69 -4.93
C LEU A 13 9.98 -7.98 -4.53
N VAL A 14 11.30 -8.02 -4.53
CA VAL A 14 12.05 -9.20 -4.08
C VAL A 14 11.78 -9.47 -2.61
N ILE A 15 11.90 -8.45 -1.74
CA ILE A 15 11.80 -8.59 -0.28
C ILE A 15 10.36 -8.86 0.16
N LEU A 16 9.37 -8.12 -0.36
CA LEU A 16 7.99 -8.15 0.14
C LEU A 16 7.07 -9.09 -0.65
N VAL A 17 7.46 -9.51 -1.86
CA VAL A 17 6.63 -10.37 -2.70
C VAL A 17 7.32 -11.70 -3.00
N VAL A 18 8.48 -11.67 -3.69
CA VAL A 18 9.09 -12.91 -4.22
C VAL A 18 9.51 -13.85 -3.09
N ILE A 19 10.31 -13.37 -2.14
CA ILE A 19 10.80 -14.19 -1.01
C ILE A 19 9.62 -14.71 -0.17
N PRO A 20 8.68 -13.88 0.32
CA PRO A 20 7.54 -14.37 1.09
C PRO A 20 6.63 -15.32 0.31
N LEU A 21 6.41 -15.07 -0.99
CA LEU A 21 5.62 -15.98 -1.84
C LEU A 21 6.29 -17.35 -1.98
N LEU A 22 7.59 -17.38 -2.24
CA LEU A 22 8.34 -18.63 -2.38
C LEU A 22 8.30 -19.44 -1.08
N LEU A 23 8.57 -18.79 0.07
CA LEU A 23 8.51 -19.45 1.39
C LEU A 23 7.10 -19.99 1.66
N TYR A 24 6.08 -19.17 1.40
CA TYR A 24 4.69 -19.58 1.59
C TYR A 24 4.28 -20.70 0.62
N TYR A 25 4.70 -20.64 -0.64
CA TYR A 25 4.45 -21.69 -1.64
C TYR A 25 5.10 -23.02 -1.23
N VAL A 26 6.38 -23.01 -0.86
CA VAL A 26 7.10 -24.23 -0.41
C VAL A 26 6.41 -24.85 0.82
N TYR A 27 6.00 -24.01 1.78
CA TYR A 27 5.23 -24.48 2.94
C TYR A 27 3.90 -25.13 2.52
N GLN A 28 3.12 -24.46 1.66
CA GLN A 28 1.80 -24.95 1.21
C GLN A 28 1.92 -26.23 0.36
N TRP A 29 2.94 -26.29 -0.47
CA TRP A 29 3.23 -27.47 -1.28
C TRP A 29 3.63 -28.68 -0.39
N ARG A 30 4.61 -28.50 0.50
CA ARG A 30 5.09 -29.57 1.36
C ARG A 30 4.06 -30.07 2.35
N ARG A 31 3.28 -29.17 2.94
CA ARG A 31 2.33 -29.53 4.01
C ARG A 31 0.96 -29.95 3.48
N HIS A 32 0.56 -29.47 2.31
CA HIS A 32 -0.82 -29.60 1.83
C HIS A 32 -0.91 -30.03 0.35
N GLY A 33 0.20 -30.26 -0.35
CA GLY A 33 0.22 -30.64 -1.77
C GLY A 33 -0.33 -29.60 -2.73
N ARG A 34 -0.43 -28.31 -2.30
CA ARG A 34 -1.10 -27.28 -3.09
C ARG A 34 -0.29 -26.85 -4.29
N LYS A 35 -0.97 -26.71 -5.43
CA LYS A 35 -0.40 -26.16 -6.67
C LYS A 35 -0.27 -24.64 -6.59
N LEU A 36 0.63 -24.04 -7.36
CA LEU A 36 0.90 -22.60 -7.37
C LEU A 36 -0.37 -21.76 -7.57
N GLY A 37 -1.26 -22.14 -8.51
CA GLY A 37 -2.49 -21.40 -8.78
C GLY A 37 -3.44 -21.35 -7.56
N GLU A 38 -3.46 -22.39 -6.72
CA GLU A 38 -4.22 -22.38 -5.46
C GLU A 38 -3.60 -21.43 -4.42
N VAL A 39 -2.27 -21.42 -4.38
CA VAL A 39 -1.53 -20.52 -3.48
C VAL A 39 -1.75 -19.07 -3.89
N LEU A 40 -1.69 -18.75 -5.20
CA LEU A 40 -1.98 -17.40 -5.71
C LEU A 40 -3.41 -16.94 -5.36
N ARG A 41 -4.41 -17.82 -5.48
CA ARG A 41 -5.78 -17.50 -5.03
C ARG A 41 -5.86 -17.27 -3.52
N ARG A 42 -5.14 -18.05 -2.73
CA ARG A 42 -5.11 -17.90 -1.25
C ARG A 42 -4.52 -16.57 -0.82
N VAL A 43 -3.53 -16.05 -1.52
CA VAL A 43 -2.98 -14.71 -1.26
C VAL A 43 -3.79 -13.59 -1.93
N GLY A 44 -4.92 -13.92 -2.58
CA GLY A 44 -5.82 -12.94 -3.16
C GLY A 44 -5.40 -12.39 -4.52
N LEU A 45 -4.47 -13.05 -5.20
CA LEU A 45 -4.16 -12.77 -6.61
C LEU A 45 -5.23 -13.42 -7.50
N GLN A 46 -6.41 -12.86 -7.41
CA GLN A 46 -7.60 -13.25 -8.19
C GLN A 46 -8.54 -12.05 -8.30
N ARG A 47 -9.50 -12.10 -9.23
CA ARG A 47 -10.44 -11.01 -9.49
C ARG A 47 -11.29 -10.63 -8.27
N GLY A 48 -11.74 -11.62 -7.50
CA GLY A 48 -12.62 -11.41 -6.35
C GLY A 48 -14.01 -10.89 -6.71
N GLU A 49 -14.76 -10.42 -5.70
CA GLU A 49 -16.09 -9.85 -5.91
C GLU A 49 -15.99 -8.38 -6.36
N LEU A 50 -16.45 -8.09 -7.59
CA LEU A 50 -16.30 -6.79 -8.26
C LEU A 50 -16.96 -5.62 -7.52
N LYS A 51 -18.06 -5.86 -6.78
CA LYS A 51 -18.72 -4.79 -6.02
C LYS A 51 -17.75 -4.06 -5.08
N TYR A 52 -16.73 -4.78 -4.55
CA TYR A 52 -15.75 -4.19 -3.65
C TYR A 52 -14.71 -3.29 -4.36
N LEU A 53 -14.58 -3.37 -5.67
CA LEU A 53 -13.82 -2.39 -6.44
C LEU A 53 -14.49 -1.01 -6.42
N TRP A 54 -15.81 -0.95 -6.44
CA TRP A 54 -16.53 0.33 -6.31
C TRP A 54 -16.32 0.96 -4.93
N TYR A 55 -16.27 0.16 -3.87
CA TYR A 55 -15.88 0.65 -2.54
C TYR A 55 -14.44 1.19 -2.53
N ALA A 56 -13.52 0.53 -3.24
CA ALA A 56 -12.15 1.01 -3.36
C ALA A 56 -12.07 2.30 -4.17
N VAL A 57 -12.77 2.40 -5.30
CA VAL A 57 -12.85 3.64 -6.11
C VAL A 57 -13.44 4.79 -5.30
N ALA A 58 -14.52 4.56 -4.56
CA ALA A 58 -15.13 5.57 -3.69
C ALA A 58 -14.15 6.03 -2.60
N ALA A 59 -13.37 5.11 -2.01
CA ALA A 59 -12.35 5.46 -1.02
C ALA A 59 -11.23 6.32 -1.64
N VAL A 60 -10.72 5.96 -2.82
CA VAL A 60 -9.72 6.76 -3.54
C VAL A 60 -10.25 8.16 -3.86
N ALA A 61 -11.48 8.26 -4.33
CA ALA A 61 -12.12 9.56 -4.58
C ALA A 61 -12.27 10.40 -3.30
N ALA A 62 -12.67 9.76 -2.19
CA ALA A 62 -12.78 10.44 -0.89
C ALA A 62 -11.41 10.91 -0.37
N ILE A 63 -10.36 10.09 -0.52
CA ILE A 63 -8.99 10.46 -0.16
C ILE A 63 -8.51 11.63 -1.02
N GLY A 64 -8.73 11.59 -2.33
CA GLY A 64 -8.38 12.67 -3.26
C GLY A 64 -9.10 13.99 -2.90
N LEU A 65 -10.41 13.93 -2.62
CA LEU A 65 -11.19 15.07 -2.16
C LEU A 65 -10.68 15.61 -0.81
N TRP A 66 -10.38 14.71 0.13
CA TRP A 66 -9.82 15.09 1.43
C TRP A 66 -8.49 15.82 1.27
N LEU A 67 -7.56 15.29 0.48
CA LEU A 67 -6.25 15.90 0.21
C LEU A 67 -6.35 17.24 -0.53
N TRP A 68 -7.40 17.42 -1.33
CA TRP A 68 -7.67 18.69 -1.98
C TRP A 68 -8.22 19.75 -1.01
N LEU A 69 -9.15 19.37 -0.12
CA LEU A 69 -9.72 20.27 0.89
C LEU A 69 -8.76 20.56 2.06
N PHE A 70 -7.99 19.56 2.45
CA PHE A 70 -7.06 19.57 3.59
C PHE A 70 -5.67 19.10 3.13
N PRO A 71 -4.98 19.90 2.33
CA PRO A 71 -3.69 19.49 1.78
C PRO A 71 -2.68 19.21 2.91
N PRO A 72 -1.86 18.15 2.77
CA PRO A 72 -0.87 17.81 3.77
C PRO A 72 0.17 18.92 3.93
N ASP A 73 0.79 18.97 5.10
CA ASP A 73 1.90 19.86 5.37
C ASP A 73 3.06 19.57 4.41
N LEU A 74 3.33 20.52 3.51
CA LEU A 74 4.30 20.37 2.45
C LEU A 74 5.73 20.24 3.01
N GLU A 75 6.08 21.00 4.06
CA GLU A 75 7.40 20.92 4.69
C GLU A 75 7.64 19.51 5.26
N ALA A 76 6.66 18.95 5.96
CA ALA A 76 6.74 17.60 6.48
C ALA A 76 6.86 16.54 5.36
N MET A 77 6.11 16.71 4.27
CA MET A 77 6.11 15.76 3.14
C MET A 77 7.42 15.80 2.32
N THR A 78 8.09 16.97 2.26
CA THR A 78 9.32 17.14 1.48
C THR A 78 10.61 17.05 2.30
N ARG A 79 10.49 16.85 3.62
CA ARG A 79 11.64 16.68 4.52
C ARG A 79 12.48 15.46 4.11
N GLU A 80 13.80 15.57 4.29
CA GLU A 80 14.71 14.44 4.13
C GLU A 80 14.25 13.24 4.98
N GLY A 81 14.27 12.05 4.39
CA GLY A 81 13.74 10.81 4.99
C GLY A 81 12.24 10.58 4.78
N SER A 82 11.48 11.56 4.27
CA SER A 82 10.09 11.31 3.86
C SER A 82 10.02 10.54 2.54
N ALA A 83 8.96 9.76 2.35
CA ALA A 83 8.76 8.99 1.14
C ALA A 83 8.61 9.86 -0.13
N GLN A 84 8.14 11.09 0.02
CA GLN A 84 7.94 12.07 -1.05
C GLN A 84 9.11 13.02 -1.27
N HIS A 85 10.17 12.98 -0.44
CA HIS A 85 11.32 13.87 -0.56
C HIS A 85 11.90 13.94 -1.98
N ALA A 86 12.04 12.79 -2.63
CA ALA A 86 12.58 12.69 -3.99
C ALA A 86 11.74 13.43 -5.07
N PHE A 87 10.48 13.77 -4.76
CA PHE A 87 9.58 14.49 -5.67
C PHE A 87 9.53 16.00 -5.38
N ALA A 88 10.16 16.46 -4.29
CA ALA A 88 10.20 17.86 -3.90
C ALA A 88 10.93 18.70 -4.96
N GLY A 89 10.27 19.74 -5.48
CA GLY A 89 10.84 20.64 -6.49
C GLY A 89 11.06 20.01 -7.88
N ALA A 90 10.66 18.76 -8.09
CA ALA A 90 10.81 18.12 -9.39
C ALA A 90 9.78 18.70 -10.40
N LYS A 91 10.29 19.12 -11.59
CA LYS A 91 9.40 19.56 -12.67
C LYS A 91 8.66 18.36 -13.27
N MET A 92 7.35 18.49 -13.41
CA MET A 92 6.51 17.44 -13.98
C MET A 92 6.91 17.13 -15.44
N ASN A 93 7.34 15.90 -15.68
CA ASN A 93 7.68 15.36 -16.98
C ASN A 93 7.45 13.84 -16.98
N LEU A 94 7.70 13.17 -18.10
CA LEU A 94 7.46 11.73 -18.23
C LEU A 94 8.30 10.90 -17.26
N ASP A 95 9.57 11.26 -17.00
CA ASP A 95 10.46 10.57 -16.07
C ASP A 95 9.93 10.65 -14.63
N VAL A 96 9.51 11.84 -14.18
CA VAL A 96 8.97 12.08 -12.84
C VAL A 96 7.62 11.40 -12.67
N MET A 97 6.74 11.47 -13.68
CA MET A 97 5.44 10.81 -13.63
C MET A 97 5.59 9.28 -13.59
N SER A 98 6.50 8.72 -14.40
CA SER A 98 6.78 7.28 -14.38
C SER A 98 7.34 6.85 -13.02
N ALA A 99 8.22 7.65 -12.40
CA ALA A 99 8.73 7.40 -11.06
C ALA A 99 7.62 7.43 -10.00
N ALA A 100 6.69 8.40 -10.10
CA ALA A 100 5.54 8.51 -9.20
C ALA A 100 4.61 7.29 -9.31
N LEU A 101 4.31 6.84 -10.52
CA LEU A 101 3.49 5.64 -10.75
C LEU A 101 4.17 4.37 -10.25
N LEU A 102 5.47 4.19 -10.51
CA LEU A 102 6.24 3.06 -9.98
C LEU A 102 6.23 3.04 -8.45
N TYR A 103 6.50 4.19 -7.83
CA TYR A 103 6.46 4.32 -6.39
C TYR A 103 5.09 3.96 -5.82
N ALA A 104 4.04 4.65 -6.28
CA ALA A 104 2.72 4.55 -5.67
C ALA A 104 2.04 3.20 -5.94
N LEU A 105 2.10 2.71 -7.20
CA LEU A 105 1.33 1.53 -7.59
C LEU A 105 2.10 0.23 -7.38
N VAL A 106 3.43 0.21 -7.56
CA VAL A 106 4.20 -1.03 -7.55
C VAL A 106 5.08 -1.14 -6.31
N GLN A 107 5.97 -0.17 -6.06
CA GLN A 107 6.96 -0.25 -5.00
C GLN A 107 6.34 -0.35 -3.62
N THR A 108 5.33 0.46 -3.33
CA THR A 108 4.61 0.46 -2.05
C THR A 108 3.24 -0.19 -2.19
N GLY A 109 2.39 0.30 -3.08
CA GLY A 109 1.02 -0.15 -3.21
C GLY A 109 0.91 -1.66 -3.40
N PHE A 110 1.48 -2.23 -4.46
CA PHE A 110 1.37 -3.66 -4.70
C PHE A 110 2.21 -4.50 -3.72
N ALA A 111 3.47 -4.12 -3.49
CA ALA A 111 4.38 -4.94 -2.69
C ALA A 111 3.90 -5.05 -1.23
N GLU A 112 3.45 -3.95 -0.63
CA GLU A 112 2.94 -3.96 0.74
C GLU A 112 1.56 -4.64 0.82
N GLU A 113 0.65 -4.39 -0.13
CA GLU A 113 -0.65 -5.05 -0.12
C GLU A 113 -0.53 -6.57 -0.33
N PHE A 114 0.44 -7.02 -1.13
CA PHE A 114 0.72 -8.44 -1.27
C PHE A 114 1.14 -9.06 0.08
N LEU A 115 2.08 -8.43 0.80
CA LEU A 115 2.54 -8.93 2.09
C LEU A 115 1.43 -8.87 3.16
N PHE A 116 0.86 -7.69 3.36
CA PHE A 116 -0.07 -7.47 4.48
C PHE A 116 -1.47 -8.02 4.18
N ARG A 117 -2.05 -7.74 3.02
CA ARG A 117 -3.41 -8.20 2.68
C ARG A 117 -3.40 -9.57 2.03
N GLY A 118 -2.39 -9.85 1.21
CA GLY A 118 -2.24 -11.15 0.58
C GLY A 118 -1.92 -12.25 1.58
N LEU A 119 -0.74 -12.18 2.16
CA LEU A 119 -0.20 -13.24 3.02
C LEU A 119 -0.75 -13.17 4.45
N ILE A 120 -0.56 -12.03 5.14
CA ILE A 120 -0.92 -11.91 6.56
C ILE A 120 -2.42 -11.97 6.73
N THR A 121 -3.18 -11.04 6.15
CA THR A 121 -4.64 -11.03 6.26
C THR A 121 -5.26 -12.31 5.71
N GLY A 122 -4.78 -12.77 4.53
CA GLY A 122 -5.25 -14.01 3.95
C GLY A 122 -5.02 -15.23 4.85
N THR A 123 -3.96 -15.26 5.65
CA THR A 123 -3.70 -16.35 6.60
C THR A 123 -4.53 -16.21 7.87
N LEU A 124 -4.61 -15.02 8.44
CA LEU A 124 -5.36 -14.73 9.65
C LEU A 124 -6.88 -14.98 9.45
N SER A 125 -7.45 -14.50 8.35
CA SER A 125 -8.89 -14.63 8.06
C SER A 125 -9.37 -16.07 7.89
N ARG A 126 -8.47 -17.01 7.64
CA ARG A 126 -8.78 -18.45 7.60
C ARG A 126 -8.72 -19.15 8.97
N ARG A 127 -8.23 -18.47 10.00
CA ARG A 127 -7.99 -19.05 11.33
C ARG A 127 -8.82 -18.39 12.44
N MET A 128 -9.36 -17.20 12.18
CA MET A 128 -10.09 -16.42 13.18
C MET A 128 -11.21 -15.60 12.53
N SER A 129 -12.06 -14.99 13.37
CA SER A 129 -13.16 -14.15 12.88
C SER A 129 -12.64 -12.94 12.10
N LEU A 130 -13.47 -12.41 11.19
CA LEU A 130 -13.17 -11.23 10.37
C LEU A 130 -12.64 -10.09 11.23
N LEU A 131 -13.33 -9.77 12.33
CA LEU A 131 -12.96 -8.63 13.19
C LEU A 131 -11.56 -8.83 13.80
N LYS A 132 -11.26 -10.01 14.34
CA LYS A 132 -9.95 -10.32 14.94
C LYS A 132 -8.85 -10.28 13.87
N ALA A 133 -9.07 -10.94 12.73
CA ALA A 133 -8.11 -10.96 11.63
C ALA A 133 -7.81 -9.54 11.12
N ASN A 134 -8.86 -8.73 10.98
CA ASN A 134 -8.72 -7.36 10.49
C ASN A 134 -8.00 -6.45 11.50
N LEU A 135 -8.34 -6.53 12.78
CA LEU A 135 -7.67 -5.76 13.82
C LEU A 135 -6.17 -6.10 13.90
N ILE A 136 -5.85 -7.39 13.97
CA ILE A 136 -4.44 -7.84 14.08
C ILE A 136 -3.63 -7.39 12.86
N GLN A 137 -4.14 -7.58 11.63
CA GLN A 137 -3.42 -7.15 10.43
C GLN A 137 -3.24 -5.63 10.38
N SER A 138 -4.22 -4.84 10.84
CA SER A 138 -4.13 -3.37 10.88
C SER A 138 -3.05 -2.91 11.86
N LEU A 139 -2.94 -3.55 13.02
CA LEU A 139 -1.87 -3.27 13.98
C LEU A 139 -0.49 -3.67 13.44
N ILE A 140 -0.38 -4.84 12.76
CA ILE A 140 0.87 -5.27 12.13
C ILE A 140 1.27 -4.29 11.02
N PHE A 141 0.30 -3.79 10.23
CA PHE A 141 0.56 -2.78 9.19
C PHE A 141 0.97 -1.43 9.79
N LEU A 142 0.37 -1.03 10.90
CA LEU A 142 0.71 0.21 11.60
C LEU A 142 2.14 0.20 12.18
N ALA A 143 2.63 -0.96 12.62
CA ALA A 143 3.90 -1.05 13.35
C ALA A 143 5.09 -0.40 12.61
N PRO A 144 5.40 -0.67 11.34
CA PRO A 144 6.47 0.02 10.63
C PRO A 144 6.20 1.52 10.45
N HIS A 145 4.94 1.95 10.38
CA HIS A 145 4.57 3.37 10.25
C HIS A 145 4.84 4.18 11.54
N LEU A 146 4.99 3.52 12.70
CA LEU A 146 5.39 4.22 13.92
C LEU A 146 6.76 4.89 13.80
N LEU A 147 7.63 4.39 12.90
CA LEU A 147 8.92 5.01 12.60
C LEU A 147 8.78 6.43 12.03
N LEU A 148 7.63 6.78 11.44
CA LEU A 148 7.33 8.15 11.01
C LEU A 148 7.42 9.15 12.16
N LEU A 149 7.10 8.75 13.41
CA LEU A 149 7.17 9.62 14.56
C LEU A 149 8.60 10.01 14.94
N ILE A 150 9.61 9.24 14.51
CA ILE A 150 11.03 9.57 14.71
C ILE A 150 11.40 10.78 13.83
N VAL A 151 10.93 10.79 12.59
CA VAL A 151 11.24 11.84 11.60
C VAL A 151 10.25 13.01 11.72
N MET A 152 8.98 12.71 11.98
CA MET A 152 7.87 13.65 11.98
C MET A 152 6.94 13.47 13.20
N PRO A 153 7.38 13.80 14.44
CA PRO A 153 6.62 13.50 15.67
C PRO A 153 5.25 14.17 15.72
N LYS A 154 5.08 15.32 15.06
CA LYS A 154 3.79 16.04 15.00
C LYS A 154 2.77 15.38 14.06
N GLN A 155 3.20 14.42 13.23
CA GLN A 155 2.33 13.73 12.27
C GLN A 155 1.63 12.48 12.83
N TRP A 156 1.49 12.37 14.16
CA TRP A 156 0.74 11.29 14.78
C TRP A 156 -0.71 11.14 14.27
N PRO A 157 -1.43 12.20 13.81
CA PRO A 157 -2.77 12.01 13.24
C PRO A 157 -2.76 11.17 11.96
N LEU A 158 -1.64 11.20 11.21
CA LEU A 158 -1.47 10.35 10.03
C LEU A 158 -1.52 8.86 10.40
N LEU A 159 -1.00 8.47 11.57
CA LEU A 159 -1.05 7.08 12.04
C LEU A 159 -2.50 6.60 12.27
N VAL A 160 -3.38 7.50 12.71
CA VAL A 160 -4.82 7.20 12.84
C VAL A 160 -5.41 6.91 11.46
N LEU A 161 -5.10 7.75 10.46
CA LEU A 161 -5.55 7.55 9.07
C LEU A 161 -4.98 6.26 8.47
N VAL A 162 -3.71 5.96 8.74
CA VAL A 162 -3.06 4.69 8.32
C VAL A 162 -3.79 3.50 8.93
N PHE A 163 -4.11 3.54 10.23
CA PHE A 163 -4.83 2.46 10.90
C PHE A 163 -6.26 2.27 10.36
N VAL A 164 -7.00 3.37 10.17
CA VAL A 164 -8.36 3.35 9.60
C VAL A 164 -8.32 2.84 8.16
N GLY A 165 -7.41 3.35 7.34
CA GLY A 165 -7.21 2.90 5.96
C GLY A 165 -6.82 1.41 5.88
N ALA A 166 -5.90 0.97 6.77
CA ALA A 166 -5.50 -0.43 6.90
C ALA A 166 -6.69 -1.33 7.27
N SER A 167 -7.54 -0.86 8.19
CA SER A 167 -8.74 -1.60 8.62
C SER A 167 -9.77 -1.70 7.50
N TYR A 168 -9.98 -0.62 6.75
CA TYR A 168 -10.90 -0.61 5.61
C TYR A 168 -10.39 -1.50 4.46
N ALA A 169 -9.12 -1.40 4.10
CA ALA A 169 -8.48 -2.24 3.09
C ALA A 169 -8.52 -3.73 3.48
N GLY A 170 -8.25 -4.04 4.76
CA GLY A 170 -8.33 -5.40 5.29
C GLY A 170 -9.76 -5.96 5.25
N TRP A 171 -10.77 -5.15 5.56
CA TRP A 171 -12.17 -5.53 5.40
C TRP A 171 -12.51 -5.85 3.94
N ILE A 172 -12.13 -4.99 2.99
CA ILE A 172 -12.32 -5.23 1.55
C ILE A 172 -11.61 -6.54 1.15
N ARG A 173 -10.35 -6.75 1.58
CA ARG A 173 -9.60 -7.98 1.29
C ARG A 173 -10.33 -9.24 1.73
N ILE A 174 -10.85 -9.25 2.95
CA ILE A 174 -11.53 -10.42 3.52
C ILE A 174 -12.86 -10.67 2.80
N ARG A 175 -13.61 -9.62 2.49
CA ARG A 175 -14.92 -9.71 1.84
C ARG A 175 -14.84 -10.03 0.36
N SER A 176 -13.93 -9.40 -0.38
CA SER A 176 -13.78 -9.61 -1.82
C SER A 176 -13.04 -10.90 -2.19
N GLY A 177 -12.19 -11.39 -1.28
CA GLY A 177 -11.24 -12.47 -1.58
C GLY A 177 -10.03 -12.02 -2.43
N SER A 178 -9.89 -10.73 -2.74
CA SER A 178 -8.86 -10.19 -3.65
C SER A 178 -8.06 -9.04 -3.01
N ILE A 179 -6.81 -8.87 -3.42
CA ILE A 179 -5.99 -7.70 -3.06
C ILE A 179 -6.20 -6.51 -4.00
N LEU A 180 -6.97 -6.64 -5.07
CA LEU A 180 -7.15 -5.55 -6.06
C LEU A 180 -7.74 -4.28 -5.46
N GLY A 181 -8.79 -4.40 -4.63
CA GLY A 181 -9.39 -3.25 -3.95
C GLY A 181 -8.43 -2.56 -2.99
N PRO A 182 -7.82 -3.29 -2.04
CA PRO A 182 -6.75 -2.75 -1.18
C PRO A 182 -5.61 -2.08 -1.96
N TRP A 183 -5.13 -2.71 -3.03
CA TRP A 183 -4.09 -2.16 -3.88
C TRP A 183 -4.49 -0.83 -4.53
N LEU A 184 -5.72 -0.72 -5.04
CA LEU A 184 -6.24 0.53 -5.59
C LEU A 184 -6.29 1.64 -4.52
N ILE A 185 -6.74 1.33 -3.32
CA ILE A 185 -6.82 2.32 -2.22
C ILE A 185 -5.41 2.80 -1.86
N HIS A 186 -4.50 1.88 -1.58
CA HIS A 186 -3.15 2.21 -1.14
C HIS A 186 -2.36 2.95 -2.25
N GLY A 187 -2.32 2.38 -3.44
CA GLY A 187 -1.63 2.99 -4.59
C GLY A 187 -2.25 4.33 -4.98
N GLY A 188 -3.59 4.43 -4.96
CA GLY A 188 -4.31 5.67 -5.23
C GLY A 188 -4.02 6.75 -4.19
N ALA A 189 -3.98 6.41 -2.90
CA ALA A 189 -3.62 7.33 -1.82
C ALA A 189 -2.18 7.85 -1.98
N ASN A 190 -1.21 6.96 -2.19
CA ASN A 190 0.19 7.33 -2.38
C ASN A 190 0.40 8.18 -3.63
N LEU A 191 -0.31 7.87 -4.72
CA LEU A 191 -0.26 8.66 -5.94
C LEU A 191 -0.84 10.06 -5.71
N ALA A 192 -1.98 10.17 -5.04
CA ALA A 192 -2.62 11.45 -4.73
C ALA A 192 -1.73 12.34 -3.86
N VAL A 193 -1.08 11.79 -2.83
CA VAL A 193 -0.11 12.52 -2.00
C VAL A 193 1.09 12.96 -2.83
N THR A 194 1.66 12.06 -3.65
CA THR A 194 2.82 12.38 -4.51
C THR A 194 2.48 13.48 -5.52
N LEU A 195 1.31 13.42 -6.16
CA LEU A 195 0.85 14.47 -7.07
C LEU A 195 0.62 15.79 -6.35
N SER A 196 0.07 15.78 -5.14
CA SER A 196 -0.07 16.98 -4.30
C SER A 196 1.27 17.66 -4.04
N VAL A 197 2.33 16.88 -3.74
CA VAL A 197 3.70 17.40 -3.58
C VAL A 197 4.24 17.97 -4.89
N LEU A 198 4.12 17.23 -6.00
CA LEU A 198 4.58 17.67 -7.31
C LEU A 198 3.94 18.98 -7.78
N ILE A 199 2.66 19.17 -7.50
CA ILE A 199 1.92 20.39 -7.90
C ILE A 199 2.28 21.58 -7.00
N ARG A 200 2.50 21.37 -5.71
CA ARG A 200 2.62 22.42 -4.70
C ARG A 200 4.07 22.79 -4.38
N ALA A 201 5.03 21.88 -4.59
CA ALA A 201 6.44 22.10 -4.30
C ALA A 201 7.23 22.63 -5.50
N VAL A 202 6.58 23.09 -6.56
CA VAL A 202 7.27 23.73 -7.71
C VAL A 202 7.77 25.10 -7.22
N PRO A 203 9.08 25.40 -7.33
CA PRO A 203 9.58 26.75 -7.10
C PRO A 203 8.93 27.71 -8.11
N SER A 204 8.37 28.78 -7.62
CA SER A 204 7.88 29.92 -8.43
C SER A 204 8.98 30.52 -9.27
#